data_92d7f44c9e249d1c4e325699bd33b2e8
#
_entry.id   92d7f44c9e249d1c4e325699bd33b2e8
#
_cell.length_a   1.000
_cell.length_b   1.000
_cell.length_c   1.000
_cell.angle_alpha   90.00
_cell.angle_beta   90.00
_cell.angle_gamma   90.00
#
_symmetry.space_group_name_H-M   'P 1'
#
loop_
_entity.id
_entity.type
_entity.pdbx_description
1 polymer ?
#
loop_
_entity_poly.entity_id
_entity_poly.type
_entity_poly.pdbx_seq_one_letter_code
_entity_poly.pdbx_strand_id
1 'polypeptide(L)'
;MRRLAEALSGSLLLDAAMGTALIARGLRGRAPEWNLSHPDAVLEVHRSHVEAGAELVLTNTFAGASPAEAEAGLRLARKSGAEFVAGSLWAGLLDLDRQIAQLAGADGIWIESATSAEQALRAARLAKAVTSLPVVISCAMPHAPLDELRKAGAEAAGYNCSPWPASAPGGVLKPDAAGLAPDEWARRIADLAGVGGLRGGCCGTTAEHLRALQRLRATGR
;
A
#
# COMPACT_ATOMS: atom_id res chain seq x y z
N MET A 1 16.00 12.56 -9.68
CA MET A 1 15.08 11.86 -8.77
C MET A 1 15.04 10.39 -9.16
N ARG A 2 15.11 9.47 -8.19
CA ARG A 2 14.91 8.03 -8.40
C ARG A 2 13.47 7.79 -8.88
N ARG A 3 13.25 6.90 -9.87
CA ARG A 3 11.91 6.56 -10.35
C ARG A 3 11.34 5.41 -9.53
N LEU A 4 10.02 5.40 -9.29
CA LEU A 4 9.38 4.33 -8.52
C LEU A 4 9.64 2.95 -9.13
N ALA A 5 9.58 2.79 -10.45
CA ALA A 5 9.87 1.52 -11.12
C ALA A 5 11.25 0.94 -10.75
N GLU A 6 12.26 1.77 -10.60
CA GLU A 6 13.62 1.36 -10.17
C GLU A 6 13.63 1.00 -8.68
N ALA A 7 12.89 1.76 -7.85
CA ALA A 7 12.82 1.55 -6.42
C ALA A 7 12.08 0.25 -6.05
N LEU A 8 11.09 -0.16 -6.84
CA LEU A 8 10.30 -1.38 -6.62
C LEU A 8 11.11 -2.69 -6.74
N SER A 9 12.25 -2.67 -7.43
CA SER A 9 13.17 -3.82 -7.49
C SER A 9 14.10 -3.94 -6.27
N GLY A 10 14.12 -2.94 -5.41
CA GLY A 10 14.99 -2.85 -4.25
C GLY A 10 14.26 -3.08 -2.93
N SER A 11 14.58 -2.24 -1.95
CA SER A 11 14.00 -2.26 -0.61
C SER A 11 13.38 -0.89 -0.29
N LEU A 12 12.07 -0.90 0.04
CA LEU A 12 11.33 0.28 0.48
C LEU A 12 10.57 -0.02 1.76
N LEU A 13 10.58 0.93 2.69
CA LEU A 13 9.59 0.95 3.76
C LEU A 13 8.32 1.61 3.23
N LEU A 14 7.23 0.85 3.24
CA LEU A 14 5.91 1.29 2.83
C LEU A 14 5.16 1.85 4.04
N ASP A 15 4.04 2.51 3.80
CA ASP A 15 3.17 3.01 4.84
C ASP A 15 2.46 1.93 5.68
N ALA A 16 1.70 2.40 6.68
CA ALA A 16 0.81 1.60 7.52
C ALA A 16 -0.66 1.86 7.16
N ALA A 17 -1.59 1.43 8.03
CA ALA A 17 -3.02 1.53 7.77
C ALA A 17 -3.55 2.97 7.78
N MET A 18 -4.06 3.45 6.66
CA MET A 18 -4.82 4.70 6.58
C MET A 18 -6.23 4.54 7.18
N GLY A 19 -7.00 3.56 6.71
CA GLY A 19 -8.41 3.40 7.08
C GLY A 19 -8.62 3.22 8.58
N THR A 20 -7.92 2.29 9.23
CA THR A 20 -8.04 2.07 10.68
C THR A 20 -7.54 3.26 11.50
N ALA A 21 -6.53 4.01 11.01
CA ALA A 21 -6.08 5.23 11.66
C ALA A 21 -7.14 6.34 11.62
N LEU A 22 -7.88 6.47 10.52
CA LEU A 22 -8.99 7.41 10.41
C LEU A 22 -10.21 6.98 11.23
N ILE A 23 -10.51 5.67 11.30
CA ILE A 23 -11.56 5.13 12.18
C ILE A 23 -11.28 5.47 13.64
N ALA A 24 -10.04 5.32 14.08
CA ALA A 24 -9.62 5.71 15.44
C ALA A 24 -9.78 7.23 15.72
N ARG A 25 -9.79 8.05 14.67
CA ARG A 25 -10.06 9.50 14.71
C ARG A 25 -11.55 9.87 14.54
N GLY A 26 -12.42 8.89 14.48
CA GLY A 26 -13.87 9.11 14.40
C GLY A 26 -14.47 8.98 12.98
N LEU A 27 -13.71 8.47 11.99
CA LEU A 27 -14.27 8.22 10.66
C LEU A 27 -15.54 7.36 10.76
N ARG A 28 -16.60 7.85 10.12
CA ARG A 28 -17.81 7.09 9.78
C ARG A 28 -18.03 7.23 8.28
N GLY A 29 -18.35 6.12 7.60
CA GLY A 29 -18.53 6.13 6.15
C GLY A 29 -17.24 5.86 5.38
N ARG A 30 -17.12 6.43 4.18
CA ARG A 30 -16.02 6.17 3.25
C ARG A 30 -14.78 7.01 3.58
N ALA A 31 -13.62 6.37 3.66
CA ALA A 31 -12.37 7.07 3.95
C ALA A 31 -12.01 8.16 2.91
N PRO A 32 -12.23 7.98 1.59
CA PRO A 32 -11.92 9.03 0.61
C PRO A 32 -12.67 10.35 0.79
N GLU A 33 -13.86 10.34 1.41
CA GLU A 33 -14.63 11.55 1.73
C GLU A 33 -13.85 12.49 2.67
N TRP A 34 -12.99 11.94 3.52
CA TRP A 34 -12.16 12.70 4.45
C TRP A 34 -11.02 13.46 3.75
N ASN A 35 -10.70 13.14 2.51
CA ASN A 35 -9.76 13.94 1.71
C ASN A 35 -10.26 15.38 1.50
N LEU A 36 -11.59 15.57 1.53
CA LEU A 36 -12.25 16.87 1.38
C LEU A 36 -12.76 17.43 2.71
N SER A 37 -13.42 16.58 3.53
CA SER A 37 -14.08 17.03 4.75
C SER A 37 -13.16 17.14 5.98
N HIS A 38 -12.10 16.32 6.05
CA HIS A 38 -11.14 16.27 7.15
C HIS A 38 -9.69 16.14 6.65
N PRO A 39 -9.23 17.04 5.74
CA PRO A 39 -7.94 16.91 5.08
C PRO A 39 -6.75 16.89 6.04
N ASP A 40 -6.83 17.64 7.15
CA ASP A 40 -5.76 17.69 8.14
C ASP A 40 -5.57 16.35 8.85
N ALA A 41 -6.65 15.62 9.16
CA ALA A 41 -6.56 14.28 9.74
C ALA A 41 -5.92 13.27 8.79
N VAL A 42 -6.25 13.32 7.49
CA VAL A 42 -5.61 12.48 6.47
C VAL A 42 -4.13 12.82 6.32
N LEU A 43 -3.78 14.09 6.25
CA LEU A 43 -2.40 14.55 6.15
C LEU A 43 -1.57 14.16 7.38
N GLU A 44 -2.13 14.27 8.58
CA GLU A 44 -1.47 13.84 9.82
C GLU A 44 -1.13 12.34 9.81
N VAL A 45 -2.05 11.49 9.33
CA VAL A 45 -1.76 10.06 9.20
C VAL A 45 -0.63 9.82 8.21
N HIS A 46 -0.65 10.42 7.03
CA HIS A 46 0.46 10.31 6.06
C HIS A 46 1.79 10.77 6.67
N ARG A 47 1.82 11.94 7.33
CA ARG A 47 3.03 12.46 7.98
C ARG A 47 3.56 11.53 9.06
N SER A 48 2.68 10.97 9.89
CA SER A 48 3.09 10.03 10.93
C SER A 48 3.79 8.79 10.37
N HIS A 49 3.36 8.31 9.18
CA HIS A 49 4.01 7.21 8.47
C HIS A 49 5.38 7.62 7.90
N VAL A 50 5.47 8.80 7.29
CA VAL A 50 6.75 9.33 6.75
C VAL A 50 7.75 9.57 7.88
N GLU A 51 7.34 10.17 8.99
CA GLU A 51 8.16 10.36 10.19
C GLU A 51 8.61 9.04 10.84
N ALA A 52 7.86 7.95 10.62
CA ALA A 52 8.23 6.60 11.01
C ALA A 52 9.18 5.91 10.00
N GLY A 53 9.54 6.60 8.91
CA GLY A 53 10.49 6.15 7.90
C GLY A 53 9.87 5.61 6.61
N ALA A 54 8.54 5.71 6.43
CA ALA A 54 7.91 5.28 5.17
C ALA A 54 8.44 6.12 3.99
N GLU A 55 8.98 5.45 2.99
CA GLU A 55 9.50 6.02 1.75
C GLU A 55 8.40 6.14 0.69
N LEU A 56 7.42 5.21 0.72
CA LEU A 56 6.25 5.21 -0.15
C LEU A 56 4.97 5.24 0.69
N VAL A 57 4.06 6.15 0.35
CA VAL A 57 2.71 6.22 0.93
C VAL A 57 1.65 5.96 -0.14
N LEU A 58 0.56 5.31 0.28
CA LEU A 58 -0.60 5.06 -0.55
C LEU A 58 -1.64 6.16 -0.34
N THR A 59 -2.26 6.64 -1.42
CA THR A 59 -3.34 7.63 -1.32
C THR A 59 -4.54 7.08 -0.54
N ASN A 60 -5.31 7.96 0.08
CA ASN A 60 -6.57 7.57 0.75
C ASN A 60 -7.71 7.45 -0.28
N THR A 61 -7.61 6.45 -1.18
CA THR A 61 -8.55 6.23 -2.30
C THR A 61 -8.96 4.77 -2.48
N PHE A 62 -8.55 3.87 -1.58
CA PHE A 62 -8.73 2.42 -1.65
C PHE A 62 -10.15 1.98 -2.05
N ALA A 63 -11.19 2.55 -1.42
CA ALA A 63 -12.58 2.16 -1.63
C ALA A 63 -13.23 2.76 -2.91
N GLY A 64 -12.41 3.35 -3.78
CA GLY A 64 -12.86 4.17 -4.90
C GLY A 64 -13.17 5.60 -4.45
N ALA A 65 -12.87 6.57 -5.31
CA ALA A 65 -12.98 7.99 -5.02
C ALA A 65 -13.68 8.73 -6.18
N SER A 66 -14.38 9.82 -5.88
CA SER A 66 -14.78 10.78 -6.89
C SER A 66 -13.54 11.53 -7.43
N PRO A 67 -13.59 12.17 -8.59
CA PRO A 67 -12.46 12.94 -9.12
C PRO A 67 -11.88 13.95 -8.11
N ALA A 68 -12.74 14.67 -7.40
CA ALA A 68 -12.32 15.67 -6.41
C ALA A 68 -11.65 15.01 -5.19
N GLU A 69 -12.18 13.87 -4.71
CA GLU A 69 -11.57 13.09 -3.61
C GLU A 69 -10.21 12.50 -4.01
N ALA A 70 -10.09 12.01 -5.25
CA ALA A 70 -8.84 11.45 -5.78
C ALA A 70 -7.75 12.52 -5.90
N GLU A 71 -8.08 13.67 -6.48
CA GLU A 71 -7.17 14.83 -6.59
C GLU A 71 -6.72 15.31 -5.20
N ALA A 72 -7.67 15.47 -4.26
CA ALA A 72 -7.36 15.86 -2.89
C ALA A 72 -6.47 14.82 -2.20
N GLY A 73 -6.77 13.51 -2.35
CA GLY A 73 -5.98 12.42 -1.79
C GLY A 73 -4.54 12.41 -2.31
N LEU A 74 -4.34 12.60 -3.62
CA LEU A 74 -3.00 12.75 -4.22
C LEU A 74 -2.25 13.94 -3.63
N ARG A 75 -2.90 15.10 -3.56
CA ARG A 75 -2.31 16.32 -3.02
C ARG A 75 -1.90 16.15 -1.55
N LEU A 76 -2.74 15.51 -0.72
CA LEU A 76 -2.45 15.26 0.70
C LEU A 76 -1.28 14.28 0.87
N ALA A 77 -1.25 13.18 0.09
CA ALA A 77 -0.16 12.24 0.10
C ALA A 77 1.17 12.90 -0.30
N ARG A 78 1.18 13.71 -1.36
CA ARG A 78 2.36 14.51 -1.77
C ARG A 78 2.82 15.49 -0.68
N LYS A 79 1.88 16.15 -0.01
CA LYS A 79 2.16 17.12 1.06
C LYS A 79 2.75 16.48 2.32
N SER A 80 2.70 15.16 2.46
CA SER A 80 3.34 14.43 3.57
C SER A 80 4.86 14.45 3.54
N GLY A 81 5.46 14.65 2.36
CA GLY A 81 6.90 14.60 2.14
C GLY A 81 7.46 13.22 1.84
N ALA A 82 6.62 12.22 1.54
CA ALA A 82 7.06 10.91 1.10
C ALA A 82 7.88 10.99 -0.21
N GLU A 83 8.87 10.12 -0.37
CA GLU A 83 9.67 10.04 -1.61
C GLU A 83 8.79 9.62 -2.79
N PHE A 84 7.88 8.66 -2.55
CA PHE A 84 6.94 8.15 -3.55
C PHE A 84 5.49 8.19 -3.05
N VAL A 85 4.57 8.44 -3.97
CA VAL A 85 3.12 8.37 -3.76
C VAL A 85 2.51 7.43 -4.78
N ALA A 86 1.88 6.33 -4.33
CA ALA A 86 1.14 5.43 -5.21
C ALA A 86 -0.38 5.56 -4.98
N GLY A 87 -1.14 5.50 -6.06
CA GLY A 87 -2.60 5.50 -6.02
C GLY A 87 -3.13 4.17 -5.49
N SER A 88 -3.80 4.16 -4.34
CA SER A 88 -4.37 2.95 -3.72
C SER A 88 -5.76 2.65 -4.24
N LEU A 89 -5.99 1.41 -4.70
CA LEU A 89 -7.26 0.95 -5.23
C LEU A 89 -7.55 -0.48 -4.79
N TRP A 90 -8.80 -0.76 -4.45
CA TRP A 90 -9.24 -2.13 -4.20
C TRP A 90 -9.37 -2.92 -5.52
N ALA A 91 -8.83 -4.14 -5.56
CA ALA A 91 -8.88 -5.01 -6.75
C ALA A 91 -10.29 -5.38 -7.20
N GLY A 92 -11.28 -5.24 -6.31
CA GLY A 92 -12.69 -5.55 -6.57
C GLY A 92 -13.53 -4.41 -7.14
N LEU A 93 -12.96 -3.22 -7.39
CA LEU A 93 -13.70 -2.10 -7.98
C LEU A 93 -14.23 -2.45 -9.38
N LEU A 94 -15.50 -2.12 -9.64
CA LEU A 94 -16.14 -2.38 -10.94
C LEU A 94 -15.66 -1.41 -12.02
N ASP A 95 -15.33 -0.16 -11.63
CA ASP A 95 -14.84 0.93 -12.48
C ASP A 95 -13.34 1.17 -12.27
N LEU A 96 -12.56 0.10 -12.09
CA LEU A 96 -11.13 0.17 -11.76
C LEU A 96 -10.32 0.96 -12.79
N ASP A 97 -10.64 0.86 -14.08
CA ASP A 97 -10.03 1.62 -15.17
C ASP A 97 -10.18 3.13 -14.99
N ARG A 98 -11.40 3.57 -14.67
CA ARG A 98 -11.71 4.97 -14.39
C ARG A 98 -10.97 5.44 -13.13
N GLN A 99 -10.94 4.62 -12.07
CA GLN A 99 -10.25 4.95 -10.82
C GLN A 99 -8.73 5.09 -11.04
N ILE A 100 -8.12 4.23 -11.87
CA ILE A 100 -6.72 4.33 -12.26
C ILE A 100 -6.46 5.65 -13.00
N ALA A 101 -7.30 6.00 -13.96
CA ALA A 101 -7.16 7.24 -14.73
C ALA A 101 -7.18 8.51 -13.85
N GLN A 102 -7.98 8.52 -12.78
CA GLN A 102 -8.04 9.64 -11.82
C GLN A 102 -6.75 9.80 -11.00
N LEU A 103 -5.91 8.76 -10.94
CA LEU A 103 -4.67 8.73 -10.18
C LEU A 103 -3.41 8.86 -11.06
N ALA A 104 -3.56 9.33 -12.30
CA ALA A 104 -2.44 9.51 -13.23
C ALA A 104 -1.33 10.46 -12.74
N GLY A 105 -1.60 11.30 -11.74
CA GLY A 105 -0.62 12.16 -11.08
C GLY A 105 0.21 11.47 -9.99
N ALA A 106 -0.01 10.17 -9.72
CA ALA A 106 0.81 9.38 -8.80
C ALA A 106 2.13 8.94 -9.45
N ASP A 107 3.06 8.38 -8.65
CA ASP A 107 4.30 7.75 -9.16
C ASP A 107 4.06 6.31 -9.62
N GLY A 108 2.96 5.69 -9.19
CA GLY A 108 2.53 4.36 -9.54
C GLY A 108 1.12 4.06 -9.07
N ILE A 109 0.60 2.91 -9.47
CA ILE A 109 -0.71 2.40 -9.05
C ILE A 109 -0.52 1.17 -8.17
N TRP A 110 -1.16 1.16 -7.03
CA TRP A 110 -1.16 0.06 -6.08
C TRP A 110 -2.56 -0.52 -5.95
N ILE A 111 -2.76 -1.71 -6.52
CA ILE A 111 -4.04 -2.42 -6.43
C ILE A 111 -3.90 -3.49 -5.37
N GLU A 112 -4.72 -3.41 -4.34
CA GLU A 112 -4.57 -4.24 -3.15
C GLU A 112 -5.83 -5.05 -2.80
N SER A 113 -5.62 -6.03 -1.91
CA SER A 113 -6.67 -6.87 -1.34
C SER A 113 -7.43 -7.70 -2.38
N ALA A 114 -6.72 -8.21 -3.38
CA ALA A 114 -7.29 -9.23 -4.27
C ALA A 114 -7.50 -10.53 -3.47
N THR A 115 -8.70 -11.10 -3.55
CA THR A 115 -9.12 -12.28 -2.78
C THR A 115 -9.19 -13.55 -3.63
N SER A 116 -8.97 -13.44 -4.94
CA SER A 116 -8.85 -14.57 -5.87
C SER A 116 -7.79 -14.31 -6.94
N ALA A 117 -7.22 -15.38 -7.49
CA ALA A 117 -6.26 -15.30 -8.58
C ALA A 117 -6.86 -14.61 -9.83
N GLU A 118 -8.11 -14.92 -10.15
CA GLU A 118 -8.85 -14.29 -11.24
C GLU A 118 -8.96 -12.77 -11.06
N GLN A 119 -9.37 -12.32 -9.87
CA GLN A 119 -9.50 -10.91 -9.54
C GLN A 119 -8.15 -10.19 -9.67
N ALA A 120 -7.08 -10.78 -9.11
CA ALA A 120 -5.73 -10.22 -9.17
C ALA A 120 -5.21 -10.08 -10.60
N LEU A 121 -5.34 -11.14 -11.42
CA LEU A 121 -4.90 -11.15 -12.80
C LEU A 121 -5.73 -10.21 -13.70
N ARG A 122 -7.06 -10.13 -13.48
CA ARG A 122 -7.92 -9.15 -14.15
C ARG A 122 -7.45 -7.73 -13.85
N ALA A 123 -7.20 -7.41 -12.58
CA ALA A 123 -6.75 -6.10 -12.16
C ALA A 123 -5.38 -5.72 -12.76
N ALA A 124 -4.41 -6.65 -12.78
CA ALA A 124 -3.10 -6.43 -13.38
C ALA A 124 -3.19 -6.12 -14.88
N ARG A 125 -3.93 -6.95 -15.64
CA ARG A 125 -4.11 -6.76 -17.10
C ARG A 125 -4.82 -5.44 -17.41
N LEU A 126 -5.88 -5.13 -16.66
CA LEU A 126 -6.63 -3.89 -16.84
C LEU A 126 -5.75 -2.67 -16.55
N ALA A 127 -5.02 -2.67 -15.44
CA ALA A 127 -4.12 -1.58 -15.11
C ALA A 127 -3.07 -1.37 -16.22
N LYS A 128 -2.45 -2.45 -16.69
CA LYS A 128 -1.45 -2.37 -17.77
C LYS A 128 -2.02 -1.83 -19.09
N ALA A 129 -3.32 -2.04 -19.35
CA ALA A 129 -3.99 -1.53 -20.55
C ALA A 129 -4.31 -0.03 -20.47
N VAL A 130 -4.46 0.53 -19.25
CA VAL A 130 -4.96 1.91 -19.06
C VAL A 130 -3.93 2.88 -18.51
N THR A 131 -2.77 2.40 -18.03
CA THR A 131 -1.70 3.28 -17.53
C THR A 131 -0.31 2.80 -17.92
N SER A 132 0.60 3.75 -18.11
CA SER A 132 2.04 3.51 -18.23
C SER A 132 2.80 3.59 -16.89
N LEU A 133 2.11 3.94 -15.81
CA LEU A 133 2.71 4.00 -14.49
C LEU A 133 3.08 2.59 -14.00
N PRO A 134 4.11 2.47 -13.13
CA PRO A 134 4.40 1.22 -12.43
C PRO A 134 3.17 0.70 -11.69
N VAL A 135 2.87 -0.60 -11.82
CA VAL A 135 1.71 -1.26 -11.19
C VAL A 135 2.18 -2.26 -10.16
N VAL A 136 1.66 -2.16 -8.95
CA VAL A 136 1.88 -3.13 -7.88
C VAL A 136 0.56 -3.81 -7.55
N ILE A 137 0.58 -5.15 -7.43
CA ILE A 137 -0.58 -5.94 -7.04
C ILE A 137 -0.29 -6.63 -5.71
N SER A 138 -1.14 -6.44 -4.71
CA SER A 138 -1.08 -7.18 -3.45
C SER A 138 -2.37 -7.91 -3.15
N CYS A 139 -2.23 -9.11 -2.60
CA CYS A 139 -3.31 -10.08 -2.45
C CYS A 139 -3.57 -10.40 -0.97
N ALA A 140 -4.85 -10.49 -0.63
CA ALA A 140 -5.33 -10.95 0.68
C ALA A 140 -5.79 -12.42 0.58
N MET A 141 -4.84 -13.30 0.22
CA MET A 141 -5.04 -14.75 0.10
C MET A 141 -3.72 -15.50 0.33
N PRO A 142 -3.74 -16.77 0.80
CA PRO A 142 -2.52 -17.46 1.21
C PRO A 142 -1.61 -17.86 0.05
N HIS A 143 -2.14 -18.07 -1.14
CA HIS A 143 -1.42 -18.53 -2.33
C HIS A 143 -1.73 -17.63 -3.52
N ALA A 144 -1.02 -16.49 -3.59
CA ALA A 144 -1.16 -15.56 -4.70
C ALA A 144 -0.33 -16.00 -5.91
N PRO A 145 -0.83 -15.82 -7.16
CA PRO A 145 -0.14 -16.18 -8.38
C PRO A 145 0.91 -15.13 -8.76
N LEU A 146 1.96 -14.96 -7.92
CA LEU A 146 2.89 -13.84 -8.02
C LEU A 146 3.64 -13.77 -9.35
N ASP A 147 4.03 -14.93 -9.91
CA ASP A 147 4.75 -14.97 -11.18
C ASP A 147 3.84 -14.64 -12.36
N GLU A 148 2.60 -15.11 -12.32
CA GLU A 148 1.58 -14.77 -13.32
C GLU A 148 1.23 -13.28 -13.28
N LEU A 149 1.20 -12.67 -12.10
CA LEU A 149 0.97 -11.23 -11.93
C LEU A 149 2.11 -10.41 -12.55
N ARG A 150 3.37 -10.83 -12.35
CA ARG A 150 4.52 -10.19 -13.00
C ARG A 150 4.46 -10.35 -14.51
N LYS A 151 4.13 -11.55 -15.02
CA LYS A 151 3.92 -11.78 -16.46
C LYS A 151 2.76 -10.96 -17.03
N ALA A 152 1.74 -10.67 -16.22
CA ALA A 152 0.62 -9.81 -16.60
C ALA A 152 0.97 -8.31 -16.57
N GLY A 153 2.19 -7.94 -16.16
CA GLY A 153 2.73 -6.59 -16.22
C GLY A 153 2.78 -5.85 -14.88
N ALA A 154 2.60 -6.54 -13.75
CA ALA A 154 2.88 -5.94 -12.44
C ALA A 154 4.41 -5.83 -12.23
N GLU A 155 4.92 -4.65 -11.92
CA GLU A 155 6.32 -4.41 -11.57
C GLU A 155 6.69 -5.06 -10.24
N ALA A 156 5.74 -5.13 -9.30
CA ALA A 156 5.89 -5.88 -8.07
C ALA A 156 4.56 -6.54 -7.68
N ALA A 157 4.67 -7.68 -7.01
CA ALA A 157 3.51 -8.42 -6.53
C ALA A 157 3.79 -9.01 -5.14
N GLY A 158 2.74 -9.27 -4.34
CA GLY A 158 2.89 -9.86 -3.03
C GLY A 158 1.61 -9.92 -2.24
N TYR A 159 1.72 -9.72 -0.94
CA TYR A 159 0.65 -9.96 0.02
C TYR A 159 0.33 -8.71 0.84
N ASN A 160 -0.95 -8.54 1.17
CA ASN A 160 -1.39 -7.56 2.16
C ASN A 160 -2.52 -8.12 3.03
N CYS A 161 -2.74 -7.46 4.17
CA CYS A 161 -3.76 -7.81 5.14
C CYS A 161 -3.62 -9.26 5.67
N SER A 162 -4.73 -10.00 5.76
CA SER A 162 -4.81 -11.35 6.28
C SER A 162 -5.47 -12.28 5.23
N PRO A 163 -5.14 -13.57 5.16
CA PRO A 163 -4.17 -14.28 6.02
C PRO A 163 -2.71 -13.96 5.67
N TRP A 164 -1.83 -14.05 6.67
CA TRP A 164 -0.39 -13.95 6.43
C TRP A 164 0.09 -15.15 5.60
N PRO A 165 0.97 -14.95 4.61
CA PRO A 165 1.54 -16.06 3.87
C PRO A 165 2.47 -16.89 4.77
N ALA A 166 2.69 -18.16 4.41
CA ALA A 166 3.66 -19.03 5.12
C ALA A 166 5.11 -18.55 4.91
N SER A 167 5.39 -17.93 3.76
CA SER A 167 6.65 -17.26 3.45
C SER A 167 6.41 -16.20 2.36
N ALA A 168 7.23 -15.17 2.33
CA ALA A 168 7.13 -14.10 1.33
C ALA A 168 8.54 -13.64 0.88
N PRO A 169 9.37 -14.53 0.30
CA PRO A 169 10.71 -14.16 -0.14
C PRO A 169 10.61 -13.16 -1.30
N GLY A 170 11.20 -11.99 -1.13
CA GLY A 170 11.10 -10.90 -2.10
C GLY A 170 9.68 -10.29 -2.17
N GLY A 171 9.45 -9.39 -3.12
CA GLY A 171 8.14 -8.79 -3.37
C GLY A 171 7.56 -7.98 -2.21
N VAL A 172 6.24 -7.83 -2.22
CA VAL A 172 5.48 -7.01 -1.27
C VAL A 172 5.01 -7.84 -0.08
N LEU A 173 5.18 -7.27 1.13
CA LEU A 173 4.54 -7.78 2.34
C LEU A 173 4.03 -6.60 3.19
N LYS A 174 2.70 -6.41 3.22
CA LYS A 174 1.97 -5.41 4.03
C LYS A 174 0.89 -6.10 4.87
N PRO A 175 1.25 -6.94 5.87
CA PRO A 175 0.25 -7.69 6.64
C PRO A 175 -0.51 -6.78 7.61
N ASP A 176 -1.65 -7.26 8.12
CA ASP A 176 -2.35 -6.63 9.24
C ASP A 176 -1.54 -6.70 10.54
N ALA A 177 -2.01 -5.99 11.56
CA ALA A 177 -1.36 -6.03 12.88
C ALA A 177 -1.55 -7.38 13.58
N ALA A 178 -2.56 -8.17 13.23
CA ALA A 178 -2.91 -9.46 13.84
C ALA A 178 -3.01 -9.41 15.39
N GLY A 179 -3.24 -8.24 15.97
CA GLY A 179 -3.23 -8.01 17.42
C GLY A 179 -1.85 -8.03 18.07
N LEU A 180 -0.78 -8.10 17.28
CA LEU A 180 0.59 -8.14 17.77
C LEU A 180 1.08 -6.74 18.20
N ALA A 181 1.94 -6.71 19.22
CA ALA A 181 2.69 -5.50 19.57
C ALA A 181 3.68 -5.14 18.44
N PRO A 182 4.06 -3.84 18.30
CA PRO A 182 4.92 -3.37 17.20
C PRO A 182 6.21 -4.17 17.01
N ASP A 183 6.95 -4.47 18.07
CA ASP A 183 8.23 -5.19 17.98
C ASP A 183 8.03 -6.68 17.64
N GLU A 184 6.95 -7.30 18.10
CA GLU A 184 6.60 -8.69 17.77
C GLU A 184 6.17 -8.79 16.30
N TRP A 185 5.33 -7.85 15.83
CA TRP A 185 4.92 -7.76 14.44
C TRP A 185 6.13 -7.58 13.50
N ALA A 186 7.05 -6.68 13.83
CA ALA A 186 8.24 -6.44 13.03
C ALA A 186 9.17 -7.68 12.97
N ARG A 187 9.38 -8.38 14.10
CA ARG A 187 10.13 -9.63 14.11
C ARG A 187 9.49 -10.69 13.24
N ARG A 188 8.17 -10.86 13.33
CA ARG A 188 7.45 -11.82 12.50
C ARG A 188 7.58 -11.53 10.99
N ILE A 189 7.60 -10.26 10.57
CA ILE A 189 7.90 -9.89 9.18
C ILE A 189 9.33 -10.31 8.81
N ALA A 190 10.30 -10.03 9.68
CA ALA A 190 11.70 -10.39 9.42
C ALA A 190 11.88 -11.91 9.28
N ASP A 191 11.20 -12.70 10.12
CA ASP A 191 11.24 -14.17 10.07
C ASP A 191 10.60 -14.72 8.78
N LEU A 192 9.50 -14.11 8.32
CA LEU A 192 8.76 -14.58 7.13
C LEU A 192 9.41 -14.20 5.80
N ALA A 193 10.04 -13.04 5.74
CA ALA A 193 10.39 -12.40 4.48
C ALA A 193 11.74 -11.67 4.49
N GLY A 194 12.42 -11.61 5.62
CA GLY A 194 13.50 -10.68 5.84
C GLY A 194 13.05 -9.23 5.88
N VAL A 195 13.94 -8.34 6.25
CA VAL A 195 13.66 -6.90 6.35
C VAL A 195 13.83 -6.14 5.02
N GLY A 196 14.43 -6.79 4.03
CA GLY A 196 14.59 -6.24 2.67
C GLY A 196 13.31 -6.38 1.83
N GLY A 197 13.31 -5.78 0.61
CA GLY A 197 12.15 -5.76 -0.28
C GLY A 197 11.10 -4.70 0.14
N LEU A 198 9.86 -4.88 -0.29
CA LEU A 198 8.77 -3.90 -0.10
C LEU A 198 7.99 -4.27 1.16
N ARG A 199 8.25 -3.60 2.28
CA ARG A 199 7.72 -3.93 3.61
C ARG A 199 6.91 -2.77 4.19
N GLY A 200 5.74 -3.06 4.72
CA GLY A 200 4.86 -2.10 5.38
C GLY A 200 3.73 -2.78 6.12
N GLY A 201 2.70 -2.02 6.47
CA GLY A 201 1.57 -2.55 7.23
C GLY A 201 0.21 -2.34 6.56
N CYS A 202 -0.76 -3.16 6.95
CA CYS A 202 -2.17 -3.04 6.57
C CYS A 202 -3.03 -2.85 7.84
N CYS A 203 -4.26 -3.33 7.86
CA CYS A 203 -5.24 -3.11 8.93
C CYS A 203 -4.66 -3.22 10.34
N GLY A 204 -4.95 -2.22 11.19
CA GLY A 204 -4.51 -2.16 12.58
C GLY A 204 -3.06 -1.75 12.81
N THR A 205 -2.22 -1.70 11.77
CA THR A 205 -0.84 -1.22 11.94
C THR A 205 -0.77 0.31 12.07
N THR A 206 0.25 0.79 12.76
CA THR A 206 0.46 2.20 13.09
C THR A 206 1.89 2.64 12.76
N ALA A 207 2.19 3.91 12.92
CA ALA A 207 3.54 4.45 12.83
C ALA A 207 4.53 3.73 13.77
N GLU A 208 4.08 3.24 14.94
CA GLU A 208 4.94 2.47 15.85
C GLU A 208 5.38 1.13 15.27
N HIS A 209 4.50 0.45 14.52
CA HIS A 209 4.85 -0.77 13.80
C HIS A 209 5.92 -0.49 12.73
N LEU A 210 5.80 0.62 12.00
CA LEU A 210 6.81 1.03 11.03
C LEU A 210 8.16 1.37 11.71
N ARG A 211 8.15 2.10 12.83
CA ARG A 211 9.37 2.39 13.59
C ARG A 211 10.06 1.12 14.08
N ALA A 212 9.29 0.13 14.56
CA ALA A 212 9.83 -1.17 14.95
C ALA A 212 10.51 -1.88 13.77
N LEU A 213 9.85 -1.92 12.62
CA LEU A 213 10.41 -2.52 11.41
C LEU A 213 11.64 -1.76 10.91
N GLN A 214 11.62 -0.42 10.95
CA GLN A 214 12.76 0.41 10.57
C GLN A 214 14.00 0.16 11.44
N ARG A 215 13.81 -0.05 12.76
CA ARG A 215 14.91 -0.44 13.65
C ARG A 215 15.57 -1.76 13.23
N LEU A 216 14.78 -2.78 12.86
CA LEU A 216 15.33 -4.05 12.36
C LEU A 216 16.05 -3.88 11.03
N ARG A 217 15.50 -3.09 10.10
CA ARG A 217 16.16 -2.76 8.82
C ARG A 217 17.53 -2.11 9.04
N ALA A 218 17.64 -1.18 9.98
CA ALA A 218 18.89 -0.48 10.28
C ALA A 218 19.98 -1.39 10.89
N THR A 219 19.58 -2.49 11.56
CA THR A 219 20.51 -3.46 12.15
C THR A 219 20.87 -4.62 11.22
N GLY A 220 20.26 -4.70 10.04
CA GLY A 220 20.48 -5.78 9.06
C GLY A 220 19.99 -7.16 9.52
N ARG A 221 19.06 -7.19 10.46
CA ARG A 221 18.47 -8.42 11.02
C ARG A 221 17.12 -8.72 10.42
#